data_9f8a9a2cd13be570098fcc402f8342af
#
_entry.id   9f8a9a2cd13be570098fcc402f8342af
#
_cell.length_a   1.000
_cell.length_b   1.000
_cell.length_c   1.000
_cell.angle_alpha   90.00
_cell.angle_beta   90.00
_cell.angle_gamma   90.00
#
_symmetry.space_group_name_H-M   'P 1'
#
loop_
_entity.id
_entity.type
_entity.pdbx_description
1 polymer ?
#
loop_
_entity_poly.entity_id
_entity_poly.type
_entity_poly.pdbx_seq_one_letter_code
_entity_poly.pdbx_strand_id
1 'polypeptide(L)'
;SSAASDVYKRQEGYIKAFHEKLDEVFASGQDLDLHVEIPEVTKQGDESKAEGKRVIEQKQEGLYAVAYHPFGGCPKPEKLGQIYDVIKDMDEVEARISPDETMYIINLTGDEAKKVLEVTNDGAETLFETSVSCIGATICQVGLRDSQGLLHKVIEAEREAGLKDGSLPKIHISGCMSSC
;
A
#
# COMPACT_ATOMS: atom_id res chain seq x y z
N SER A 1 3.72 9.41 -16.73
CA SER A 1 3.55 10.49 -17.68
C SER A 1 2.16 11.05 -17.53
N SER A 2 2.07 12.31 -17.28
CA SER A 2 0.77 12.94 -17.09
C SER A 2 0.10 13.19 -18.45
N ALA A 3 -1.23 13.10 -18.48
CA ALA A 3 -2.05 13.54 -19.61
C ALA A 3 -1.69 14.97 -20.08
N ALA A 4 -1.11 15.80 -19.21
CA ALA A 4 -0.57 17.10 -19.53
C ALA A 4 0.56 17.06 -20.57
N SER A 5 1.40 16.02 -20.60
CA SER A 5 2.45 15.89 -21.62
C SER A 5 1.87 15.65 -23.01
N ASP A 6 0.76 14.92 -23.12
CA ASP A 6 0.06 14.69 -24.39
C ASP A 6 -0.59 15.96 -24.91
N VAL A 7 -1.18 16.76 -24.05
CA VAL A 7 -1.82 18.02 -24.41
C VAL A 7 -0.78 19.03 -24.94
N TYR A 8 0.38 19.13 -24.28
CA TYR A 8 1.41 20.10 -24.63
C TYR A 8 2.17 19.76 -25.92
N LYS A 9 2.41 18.49 -26.19
CA LYS A 9 3.24 18.07 -27.33
C LYS A 9 2.45 17.57 -28.53
N ARG A 10 1.13 17.49 -28.45
CA ARG A 10 0.28 16.72 -29.35
C ARG A 10 0.74 15.25 -29.41
N GLN A 11 -0.15 14.31 -29.54
CA GLN A 11 0.11 12.88 -29.46
C GLN A 11 1.28 12.42 -30.36
N GLU A 12 1.34 12.90 -31.62
CA GLU A 12 2.41 12.56 -32.57
C GLU A 12 3.79 13.06 -32.09
N GLY A 13 3.86 14.29 -31.60
CA GLY A 13 5.11 14.84 -31.08
C GLY A 13 5.59 14.13 -29.81
N TYR A 14 4.67 13.69 -28.97
CA TYR A 14 4.99 12.89 -27.79
C TYR A 14 5.53 11.51 -28.18
N ILE A 15 4.86 10.81 -29.09
CA ILE A 15 5.28 9.50 -29.58
C ILE A 15 6.69 9.58 -30.19
N LYS A 16 6.95 10.58 -31.03
CA LYS A 16 8.27 10.81 -31.63
C LYS A 16 9.34 11.02 -30.54
N ALA A 17 9.11 11.93 -29.59
CA ALA A 17 10.05 12.21 -28.51
C ALA A 17 10.28 10.99 -27.60
N PHE A 18 9.26 10.15 -27.42
CA PHE A 18 9.39 8.89 -26.67
C PHE A 18 10.30 7.91 -27.39
N HIS A 19 10.09 7.69 -28.72
CA HIS A 19 10.94 6.80 -29.50
C HIS A 19 12.38 7.28 -29.58
N GLU A 20 12.62 8.58 -29.81
CA GLU A 20 13.97 9.15 -29.80
C GLU A 20 14.67 8.85 -28.47
N LYS A 21 13.95 9.00 -27.35
CA LYS A 21 14.52 8.73 -26.02
C LYS A 21 14.74 7.26 -25.76
N LEU A 22 13.87 6.41 -26.26
CA LEU A 22 14.00 4.95 -26.17
C LEU A 22 15.24 4.49 -26.96
N ASP A 23 15.44 5.01 -28.18
CA ASP A 23 16.60 4.68 -29.00
C ASP A 23 17.92 5.13 -28.33
N GLU A 24 17.94 6.29 -27.67
CA GLU A 24 19.09 6.74 -26.86
C GLU A 24 19.40 5.74 -25.72
N VAL A 25 18.37 5.26 -25.02
CA VAL A 25 18.53 4.31 -23.92
C VAL A 25 19.05 2.98 -24.44
N PHE A 26 18.52 2.46 -25.55
CA PHE A 26 19.03 1.24 -26.16
C PHE A 26 20.48 1.41 -26.64
N ALA A 27 20.82 2.54 -27.24
CA ALA A 27 22.18 2.84 -27.69
C ALA A 27 23.19 3.01 -26.52
N SER A 28 22.71 3.32 -25.30
CA SER A 28 23.55 3.48 -24.12
C SER A 28 24.14 2.14 -23.61
N GLY A 29 23.63 1.01 -24.07
CA GLY A 29 24.03 -0.32 -23.62
C GLY A 29 23.59 -0.64 -22.20
N GLN A 30 22.62 0.12 -21.62
CA GLN A 30 22.01 -0.26 -20.35
C GLN A 30 21.32 -1.61 -20.48
N ASP A 31 21.48 -2.45 -19.47
CA ASP A 31 20.69 -3.65 -19.33
C ASP A 31 19.24 -3.23 -19.02
N LEU A 32 18.35 -3.55 -19.96
CA LEU A 32 16.91 -3.27 -19.86
C LEU A 32 16.12 -4.55 -19.59
N ASP A 33 16.79 -5.63 -19.21
CA ASP A 33 16.10 -6.82 -18.79
C ASP A 33 15.42 -6.54 -17.45
N LEU A 34 14.10 -6.42 -17.50
CA LEU A 34 13.23 -6.25 -16.34
C LEU A 34 12.65 -7.58 -15.86
N HIS A 35 13.19 -8.70 -16.36
CA HIS A 35 12.75 -10.02 -15.93
C HIS A 35 13.12 -10.22 -14.45
N VAL A 36 12.11 -10.43 -13.63
CA VAL A 36 12.27 -10.77 -12.23
C VAL A 36 11.85 -12.21 -12.04
N GLU A 37 12.81 -13.06 -11.65
CA GLU A 37 12.49 -14.41 -11.21
C GLU A 37 11.72 -14.33 -9.91
N ILE A 38 10.48 -14.84 -9.92
CA ILE A 38 9.66 -14.94 -8.71
C ILE A 38 9.93 -16.32 -8.12
N PRO A 39 10.57 -16.41 -6.93
CA PRO A 39 10.83 -17.69 -6.30
C PRO A 39 9.49 -18.39 -5.99
N GLU A 40 9.45 -19.70 -6.21
CA GLU A 40 8.32 -20.50 -5.78
C GLU A 40 8.31 -20.60 -4.26
N VAL A 41 7.13 -20.37 -3.66
CA VAL A 41 6.94 -20.54 -2.22
C VAL A 41 6.89 -22.03 -1.91
N THR A 42 7.84 -22.51 -1.12
CA THR A 42 7.95 -23.92 -0.73
C THR A 42 7.39 -24.19 0.68
N LYS A 43 7.18 -23.12 1.46
CA LYS A 43 6.63 -23.18 2.81
C LYS A 43 5.27 -23.87 2.82
N GLN A 44 5.13 -24.81 3.73
CA GLN A 44 3.87 -25.51 3.96
C GLN A 44 3.15 -24.86 5.15
N GLY A 45 1.84 -24.73 5.02
CA GLY A 45 1.00 -24.34 6.15
C GLY A 45 0.97 -25.42 7.23
N ASP A 46 0.52 -25.07 8.40
CA ASP A 46 0.29 -25.95 9.52
C ASP A 46 -1.20 -25.99 9.91
N GLU A 47 -1.53 -26.69 10.99
CA GLU A 47 -2.92 -26.78 11.48
C GLU A 47 -3.38 -25.51 12.24
N SER A 48 -2.48 -24.53 12.46
CA SER A 48 -2.82 -23.31 13.15
C SER A 48 -3.75 -22.44 12.28
N LYS A 49 -4.70 -21.76 12.92
CA LYS A 49 -5.66 -20.89 12.25
C LYS A 49 -5.56 -19.47 12.74
N ALA A 50 -5.73 -18.55 11.82
CA ALA A 50 -5.90 -17.14 12.11
C ALA A 50 -7.24 -16.66 11.55
N GLU A 51 -7.93 -15.83 12.31
CA GLU A 51 -9.21 -15.23 11.94
C GLU A 51 -9.15 -13.72 12.21
N GLY A 52 -9.87 -12.95 11.43
CA GLY A 52 -9.96 -11.51 11.60
C GLY A 52 -10.26 -10.81 10.27
N LYS A 53 -10.72 -9.58 10.35
CA LYS A 53 -11.10 -8.78 9.16
C LYS A 53 -9.92 -8.54 8.21
N ARG A 54 -8.70 -8.54 8.74
CA ARG A 54 -7.46 -8.29 7.99
C ARG A 54 -6.72 -9.56 7.59
N VAL A 55 -7.28 -10.74 7.92
CA VAL A 55 -6.70 -12.05 7.57
C VAL A 55 -7.30 -12.53 6.26
N ILE A 56 -6.45 -12.96 5.35
CA ILE A 56 -6.81 -13.50 4.05
C ILE A 56 -6.20 -14.89 3.91
N GLU A 57 -7.02 -15.89 3.70
CA GLU A 57 -6.53 -17.24 3.36
C GLU A 57 -5.89 -17.22 1.98
N GLN A 58 -4.68 -17.77 1.86
CA GLN A 58 -3.99 -17.90 0.60
C GLN A 58 -4.46 -19.16 -0.16
N LYS A 59 -4.03 -19.27 -1.42
CA LYS A 59 -4.29 -20.48 -2.22
C LYS A 59 -3.53 -21.70 -1.69
N GLN A 60 -2.39 -21.47 -1.06
CA GLN A 60 -1.62 -22.50 -0.37
C GLN A 60 -2.32 -22.84 0.94
N GLU A 61 -2.66 -24.11 1.11
CA GLU A 61 -3.38 -24.59 2.28
C GLU A 61 -2.63 -24.28 3.59
N GLY A 62 -3.33 -23.74 4.58
CA GLY A 62 -2.77 -23.38 5.88
C GLY A 62 -1.85 -22.16 5.89
N LEU A 63 -1.77 -21.42 4.79
CA LEU A 63 -1.06 -20.14 4.73
C LEU A 63 -2.03 -18.97 4.64
N TYR A 64 -1.63 -17.88 5.28
CA TYR A 64 -2.42 -16.67 5.43
C TYR A 64 -1.61 -15.44 4.98
N ALA A 65 -2.35 -14.41 4.59
CA ALA A 65 -1.83 -13.06 4.45
C ALA A 65 -2.53 -12.14 5.47
N VAL A 66 -1.79 -11.18 6.01
CA VAL A 66 -2.34 -10.14 6.86
C VAL A 66 -2.23 -8.81 6.13
N ALA A 67 -3.37 -8.14 5.96
CA ALA A 67 -3.43 -6.80 5.40
C ALA A 67 -3.15 -5.76 6.50
N TYR A 68 -2.20 -4.88 6.26
CA TYR A 68 -1.90 -3.74 7.10
C TYR A 68 -2.02 -2.46 6.28
N HIS A 69 -3.10 -1.72 6.50
CA HIS A 69 -3.26 -0.37 5.98
C HIS A 69 -2.99 0.61 7.12
N PRO A 70 -1.87 1.32 7.11
CA PRO A 70 -1.54 2.25 8.18
C PRO A 70 -2.53 3.41 8.19
N PHE A 71 -2.77 3.96 9.35
CA PHE A 71 -3.69 5.07 9.53
C PHE A 71 -3.27 6.27 8.64
N GLY A 72 -4.17 6.67 7.74
CA GLY A 72 -3.90 7.73 6.77
C GLY A 72 -2.91 7.37 5.66
N GLY A 73 -2.62 6.07 5.44
CA GLY A 73 -1.70 5.60 4.41
C GLY A 73 -0.21 5.82 4.73
N CYS A 74 0.12 6.39 5.88
CA CYS A 74 1.48 6.78 6.25
C CYS A 74 1.97 6.02 7.50
N PRO A 75 2.70 4.91 7.35
CA PRO A 75 3.24 4.19 8.49
C PRO A 75 4.34 5.00 9.18
N LYS A 76 4.37 4.96 10.51
CA LYS A 76 5.50 5.52 11.26
C LYS A 76 6.74 4.65 11.04
N PRO A 77 7.95 5.25 10.90
CA PRO A 77 9.19 4.49 10.71
C PRO A 77 9.42 3.43 11.79
N GLU A 78 9.10 3.74 13.04
CA GLU A 78 9.24 2.84 14.18
C GLU A 78 8.33 1.60 14.02
N LYS A 79 7.14 1.79 13.45
CA LYS A 79 6.20 0.68 13.20
C LYS A 79 6.76 -0.29 12.15
N LEU A 80 7.40 0.23 11.10
CA LEU A 80 8.06 -0.62 10.10
C LEU A 80 9.19 -1.44 10.73
N GLY A 81 9.97 -0.84 11.65
CA GLY A 81 10.97 -1.55 12.43
C GLY A 81 10.37 -2.67 13.29
N GLN A 82 9.26 -2.40 13.98
CA GLN A 82 8.57 -3.40 14.79
C GLN A 82 8.02 -4.56 13.94
N ILE A 83 7.44 -4.27 12.77
CA ILE A 83 6.98 -5.30 11.85
C ILE A 83 8.17 -6.14 11.38
N TYR A 84 9.26 -5.50 10.96
CA TYR A 84 10.48 -6.19 10.53
C TYR A 84 11.01 -7.13 11.62
N ASP A 85 11.09 -6.66 12.86
CA ASP A 85 11.58 -7.47 13.99
C ASP A 85 10.72 -8.72 14.26
N VAL A 86 9.43 -8.66 13.95
CA VAL A 86 8.52 -9.80 14.07
C VAL A 86 8.72 -10.79 12.93
N ILE A 87 8.88 -10.31 11.68
CA ILE A 87 8.86 -11.19 10.50
C ILE A 87 10.23 -11.67 10.03
N LYS A 88 11.34 -11.00 10.43
CA LYS A 88 12.70 -11.26 9.91
C LYS A 88 13.20 -12.70 10.07
N ASP A 89 12.72 -13.40 11.10
CA ASP A 89 13.11 -14.78 11.42
C ASP A 89 12.04 -15.81 10.98
N MET A 90 10.98 -15.35 10.30
CA MET A 90 9.94 -16.22 9.75
C MET A 90 10.33 -16.70 8.35
N ASP A 91 10.20 -17.99 8.11
CA ASP A 91 10.60 -18.60 6.85
C ASP A 91 9.70 -18.18 5.69
N GLU A 92 10.28 -17.77 4.56
CA GLU A 92 9.62 -17.35 3.32
C GLU A 92 8.52 -16.27 3.50
N VAL A 93 8.49 -15.55 4.62
CA VAL A 93 7.54 -14.46 4.83
C VAL A 93 8.00 -13.22 4.07
N GLU A 94 7.09 -12.63 3.34
CA GLU A 94 7.33 -11.41 2.53
C GLU A 94 6.35 -10.30 2.89
N ALA A 95 6.82 -9.06 2.77
CA ALA A 95 5.97 -7.87 2.78
C ALA A 95 5.80 -7.32 1.36
N ARG A 96 4.57 -7.20 0.89
CA ARG A 96 4.22 -6.67 -0.43
C ARG A 96 3.37 -5.42 -0.29
N ILE A 97 3.73 -4.37 -1.00
CA ILE A 97 3.00 -3.10 -1.02
C ILE A 97 2.07 -3.09 -2.22
N SER A 98 0.84 -2.68 -2.00
CA SER A 98 -0.17 -2.52 -3.03
C SER A 98 -0.39 -1.04 -3.39
N PRO A 99 -0.94 -0.73 -4.57
CA PRO A 99 -1.18 0.65 -5.01
C PRO A 99 -2.17 1.44 -4.15
N ASP A 100 -2.93 0.78 -3.30
CA ASP A 100 -3.91 1.38 -2.38
C ASP A 100 -3.34 1.68 -0.99
N GLU A 101 -2.01 1.76 -0.87
CA GLU A 101 -1.29 2.08 0.38
C GLU A 101 -1.39 0.98 1.45
N THR A 102 -1.80 -0.23 1.06
CA THR A 102 -1.86 -1.40 1.94
C THR A 102 -0.60 -2.23 1.81
N MET A 103 -0.04 -2.66 2.93
CA MET A 103 1.01 -3.67 2.99
C MET A 103 0.39 -5.03 3.29
N TYR A 104 0.69 -6.01 2.46
CA TYR A 104 0.32 -7.40 2.70
C TYR A 104 1.54 -8.16 3.19
N ILE A 105 1.45 -8.76 4.37
CA ILE A 105 2.47 -9.67 4.89
C ILE A 105 1.95 -11.07 4.61
N ILE A 106 2.66 -11.79 3.75
CA ILE A 106 2.21 -13.03 3.13
C ILE A 106 3.04 -14.23 3.57
N ASN A 107 2.55 -15.42 3.25
CA ASN A 107 3.16 -16.71 3.58
C ASN A 107 3.26 -16.97 5.09
N LEU A 108 2.24 -16.56 5.84
CA LEU A 108 2.16 -16.73 7.28
C LEU A 108 1.41 -18.02 7.65
N THR A 109 1.93 -18.78 8.59
CA THR A 109 1.10 -19.79 9.31
C THR A 109 0.08 -19.06 10.18
N GLY A 110 -0.92 -19.79 10.74
CA GLY A 110 -1.94 -19.15 11.57
C GLY A 110 -1.35 -18.48 12.83
N ASP A 111 -0.34 -19.07 13.44
CA ASP A 111 0.29 -18.49 14.64
C ASP A 111 1.22 -17.31 14.29
N GLU A 112 1.88 -17.33 13.14
CA GLU A 112 2.63 -16.18 12.62
C GLU A 112 1.69 -15.02 12.28
N ALA A 113 0.54 -15.30 11.67
CA ALA A 113 -0.46 -14.29 11.35
C ALA A 113 -1.00 -13.58 12.61
N LYS A 114 -1.19 -14.31 13.72
CA LYS A 114 -1.58 -13.70 15.01
C LYS A 114 -0.52 -12.71 15.52
N LYS A 115 0.77 -13.06 15.44
CA LYS A 115 1.86 -12.14 15.82
C LYS A 115 1.89 -10.89 14.95
N VAL A 116 1.66 -11.06 13.64
CA VAL A 116 1.58 -9.92 12.71
C VAL A 116 0.36 -9.06 13.00
N LEU A 117 -0.80 -9.65 13.30
CA LEU A 117 -1.99 -8.89 13.70
C LEU A 117 -1.75 -8.07 14.98
N GLU A 118 -1.03 -8.62 15.94
CA GLU A 118 -0.70 -7.94 17.19
C GLU A 118 0.20 -6.72 16.95
N VAL A 119 1.29 -6.87 16.18
CA VAL A 119 2.20 -5.76 15.89
C VAL A 119 1.57 -4.70 14.97
N THR A 120 0.57 -5.06 14.18
CA THR A 120 -0.16 -4.17 13.26
C THR A 120 -1.54 -3.76 13.77
N ASN A 121 -1.76 -3.78 15.07
CA ASN A 121 -3.06 -3.51 15.70
C ASN A 121 -3.59 -2.08 15.51
N ASP A 122 -2.73 -1.17 15.04
CA ASP A 122 -3.07 0.20 14.66
C ASP A 122 -3.56 0.34 13.21
N GLY A 123 -3.60 -0.75 12.45
CA GLY A 123 -4.10 -0.76 11.08
C GLY A 123 -5.61 -0.57 10.96
N ALA A 124 -6.07 -0.23 9.75
CA ALA A 124 -7.46 -0.07 9.42
C ALA A 124 -8.26 -1.38 9.60
N GLU A 125 -9.42 -1.30 10.23
CA GLU A 125 -10.33 -2.42 10.48
C GLU A 125 -11.63 -2.32 9.65
N THR A 126 -11.92 -1.14 9.08
CA THR A 126 -13.10 -0.90 8.24
C THR A 126 -12.70 -0.40 6.86
N LEU A 127 -13.60 -0.54 5.88
CA LEU A 127 -13.38 0.02 4.54
C LEU A 127 -13.15 1.54 4.59
N PHE A 128 -13.87 2.24 5.46
CA PHE A 128 -13.72 3.68 5.61
C PHE A 128 -12.34 4.08 6.15
N GLU A 129 -11.82 3.33 7.11
CA GLU A 129 -10.48 3.56 7.67
C GLU A 129 -9.34 3.37 6.64
N THR A 130 -9.59 2.64 5.54
CA THR A 130 -8.63 2.55 4.43
C THR A 130 -8.65 3.77 3.51
N SER A 131 -9.35 4.83 3.90
CA SER A 131 -9.36 6.10 3.17
C SER A 131 -7.97 6.72 3.12
N VAL A 132 -7.70 7.43 2.04
CA VAL A 132 -6.38 8.00 1.76
C VAL A 132 -6.47 9.50 1.50
N SER A 133 -5.36 10.18 1.72
CA SER A 133 -5.24 11.60 1.38
C SER A 133 -3.87 11.91 0.80
N CYS A 134 -3.80 12.96 0.00
CA CYS A 134 -2.50 13.47 -0.43
C CYS A 134 -1.72 14.00 0.79
N ILE A 135 -0.41 14.21 0.62
CA ILE A 135 0.48 14.68 1.69
C ILE A 135 0.10 16.05 2.27
N GLY A 136 -0.63 16.86 1.50
CA GLY A 136 -1.16 18.15 1.94
C GLY A 136 -0.14 19.25 2.18
N ALA A 137 -0.62 20.37 2.72
CA ALA A 137 0.16 21.59 2.91
C ALA A 137 1.28 21.47 3.97
N THR A 138 1.32 20.39 4.72
CA THR A 138 2.38 20.16 5.72
C THR A 138 3.75 19.93 5.05
N ILE A 139 3.77 19.40 3.83
CA ILE A 139 5.01 19.11 3.08
C ILE A 139 4.92 19.66 1.65
N CYS A 140 3.76 19.57 1.00
CA CYS A 140 3.59 19.98 -0.39
C CYS A 140 3.60 21.49 -0.54
N GLN A 141 4.52 22.03 -1.35
CA GLN A 141 4.67 23.47 -1.58
C GLN A 141 3.45 24.12 -2.27
N VAL A 142 2.68 23.35 -3.02
CA VAL A 142 1.45 23.81 -3.70
C VAL A 142 0.19 23.42 -2.94
N GLY A 143 0.32 22.74 -1.81
CA GLY A 143 -0.77 22.35 -0.96
C GLY A 143 -1.44 23.53 -0.29
N LEU A 144 -2.76 23.58 -0.32
CA LEU A 144 -3.56 24.66 0.29
C LEU A 144 -4.15 24.27 1.64
N ARG A 145 -4.29 22.99 1.91
CA ARG A 145 -4.92 22.45 3.12
C ARG A 145 -4.14 21.26 3.66
N ASP A 146 -4.23 21.07 4.97
CA ASP A 146 -3.76 19.88 5.67
C ASP A 146 -4.76 18.73 5.46
N SER A 147 -4.57 17.98 4.37
CA SER A 147 -5.42 16.85 4.00
C SER A 147 -5.22 15.65 4.93
N GLN A 148 -3.98 15.40 5.39
CA GLN A 148 -3.68 14.32 6.31
C GLN A 148 -4.35 14.57 7.68
N GLY A 149 -4.22 15.77 8.23
CA GLY A 149 -4.87 16.12 9.48
C GLY A 149 -6.41 16.07 9.40
N LEU A 150 -7.00 16.39 8.24
CA LEU A 150 -8.43 16.22 8.01
C LEU A 150 -8.82 14.74 8.01
N LEU A 151 -8.08 13.90 7.28
CA LEU A 151 -8.35 12.47 7.21
C LEU A 151 -8.31 11.82 8.60
N HIS A 152 -7.29 12.14 9.41
CA HIS A 152 -7.17 11.65 10.77
C HIS A 152 -8.40 11.99 11.62
N LYS A 153 -8.83 13.24 11.60
CA LYS A 153 -10.02 13.68 12.35
C LYS A 153 -11.29 12.99 11.91
N VAL A 154 -11.44 12.73 10.63
CA VAL A 154 -12.65 12.08 10.08
C VAL A 154 -12.67 10.60 10.47
N ILE A 155 -11.54 9.91 10.44
CA ILE A 155 -11.45 8.51 10.88
C ILE A 155 -11.63 8.40 12.40
N GLU A 156 -11.05 9.32 13.19
CA GLU A 156 -11.29 9.37 14.64
C GLU A 156 -12.78 9.55 14.97
N ALA A 157 -13.44 10.46 14.27
CA ALA A 157 -14.88 10.69 14.44
C ALA A 157 -15.73 9.47 14.07
N GLU A 158 -15.34 8.72 13.03
CA GLU A 158 -16.00 7.46 12.65
C GLU A 158 -15.86 6.40 13.75
N ARG A 159 -14.65 6.25 14.29
CA ARG A 159 -14.38 5.33 15.42
C ARG A 159 -15.18 5.69 16.66
N GLU A 160 -15.22 6.97 17.01
CA GLU A 160 -16.01 7.47 18.16
C GLU A 160 -17.52 7.24 17.96
N ALA A 161 -18.00 7.39 16.73
CA ALA A 161 -19.39 7.14 16.39
C ALA A 161 -19.77 5.65 16.40
N GLY A 162 -18.79 4.75 16.36
CA GLY A 162 -19.01 3.31 16.38
C GLY A 162 -19.84 2.81 15.20
N LEU A 163 -19.66 3.37 14.03
CA LEU A 163 -20.44 3.03 12.84
C LEU A 163 -20.12 1.60 12.37
N LYS A 164 -21.17 0.94 11.87
CA LYS A 164 -21.00 -0.39 11.31
C LYS A 164 -20.13 -0.32 10.05
N ASP A 165 -19.22 -1.30 9.90
CA ASP A 165 -18.42 -1.44 8.69
C ASP A 165 -19.30 -1.47 7.43
N GLY A 166 -18.88 -0.74 6.38
CA GLY A 166 -19.65 -0.54 5.17
C GLY A 166 -20.72 0.57 5.24
N SER A 167 -20.90 1.25 6.40
CA SER A 167 -21.80 2.40 6.52
C SER A 167 -21.29 3.64 5.77
N LEU A 168 -19.98 3.77 5.66
CA LEU A 168 -19.31 4.85 4.94
C LEU A 168 -18.44 4.30 3.80
N PRO A 169 -18.41 4.97 2.64
CA PRO A 169 -17.52 4.58 1.55
C PRO A 169 -16.09 5.02 1.85
N LYS A 170 -15.11 4.35 1.25
CA LYS A 170 -13.73 4.86 1.19
C LYS A 170 -13.72 6.23 0.52
N ILE A 171 -12.98 7.18 1.09
CA ILE A 171 -12.83 8.54 0.57
C ILE A 171 -11.38 8.83 0.20
N HIS A 172 -11.20 9.75 -0.75
CA HIS A 172 -9.91 10.29 -1.15
C HIS A 172 -9.93 11.80 -0.96
N ILE A 173 -8.98 12.32 -0.19
CA ILE A 173 -8.92 13.74 0.15
C ILE A 173 -7.73 14.39 -0.53
N SER A 174 -8.00 15.46 -1.29
CA SER A 174 -6.95 16.29 -1.90
C SER A 174 -6.84 17.64 -1.22
N GLY A 175 -5.62 18.06 -0.91
CA GLY A 175 -5.32 19.35 -0.28
C GLY A 175 -5.31 20.54 -1.27
N CYS A 176 -5.43 20.31 -2.57
CA CYS A 176 -5.50 21.34 -3.61
C CYS A 176 -6.19 20.81 -4.87
N MET A 177 -6.26 21.65 -5.91
CA MET A 177 -6.92 21.30 -7.19
C MET A 177 -6.17 20.25 -8.04
N SER A 178 -4.93 19.91 -7.69
CA SER A 178 -4.13 18.91 -8.44
C SER A 178 -4.67 17.50 -8.29
N SER A 179 -5.47 17.22 -7.29
CA SER A 179 -6.12 15.90 -7.05
C SER A 179 -5.15 14.72 -7.11
N CYS A 180 -4.04 14.85 -6.42
CA CYS A 180 -3.02 13.80 -6.36
C CYS A 180 -3.56 12.52 -5.76
#